data_f5675bebf6b0a007d1cca5097a3c4c13
#
_entry.id   f5675bebf6b0a007d1cca5097a3c4c13
#
_cell.length_a   1.000
_cell.length_b   1.000
_cell.length_c   1.000
_cell.angle_alpha   90.00
_cell.angle_beta   90.00
_cell.angle_gamma   90.00
#
_symmetry.space_group_name_H-M   'P 1'
#
loop_
_entity.id
_entity.type
_entity.pdbx_description
1 polymer ?
#
loop_
_entity_poly.entity_id
_entity_poly.type
_entity_poly.pdbx_seq_one_letter_code
_entity_poly.pdbx_strand_id
1 'polypeptide(L)'
;MIIKHAKIYTPRHTFEEGDLFIREGRIVPFAQPEAGEEVLDAKGAYALPGLVDIHFHGAMGKDFCDGTEEAIQTLADFEASKGVLAICPATMTFSEEILNGVMDAAAAHRNGKGADLVGINMEGPFISPKKVGAQNPEYLHPADVGMFRRLQKRANGLIKLVDVAPEEPGALEFIRECCGEVRISIAHTCTSYNTACAAFDAGATHMTHLYNAMPGITHRAPGPIIAALERGAEVELITDNVHIHPAMVRFTFRTFGDDHVILIADSMMACGLPDGQYSLGGQAVTVKGPRATLTEQPGTIAGSATCLYDCMKRAVLEMGVPLESAVRAASENPARSIGIDNDYGSLSAGRYGNVILADEALNIQAVVQKGTRIV
;
A
#
# COMPACT_ATOMS: atom_id res chain seq x y z
N MET A 1 8.81 -23.96 12.78
CA MET A 1 7.48 -24.30 12.20
C MET A 1 7.66 -24.97 10.86
N ILE A 2 6.84 -25.94 10.53
CA ILE A 2 6.76 -26.56 9.20
C ILE A 2 5.31 -26.44 8.70
N ILE A 3 5.12 -25.95 7.48
CA ILE A 3 3.83 -25.93 6.80
C ILE A 3 3.89 -27.00 5.69
N LYS A 4 3.04 -28.02 5.78
CA LYS A 4 3.04 -29.17 4.85
C LYS A 4 1.89 -29.12 3.86
N HIS A 5 2.09 -29.76 2.71
CA HIS A 5 1.06 -29.96 1.69
C HIS A 5 0.39 -28.66 1.22
N ALA A 6 1.16 -27.60 1.01
CA ALA A 6 0.68 -26.32 0.52
C ALA A 6 0.89 -26.18 -1.00
N LYS A 7 0.05 -25.39 -1.65
CA LYS A 7 0.33 -24.80 -2.98
C LYS A 7 1.09 -23.51 -2.76
N ILE A 8 2.41 -23.55 -2.87
CA ILE A 8 3.32 -22.45 -2.49
C ILE A 8 3.49 -21.50 -3.67
N TYR A 9 3.27 -20.19 -3.44
CA TYR A 9 3.64 -19.14 -4.39
C TYR A 9 5.16 -19.03 -4.47
N THR A 10 5.73 -19.29 -5.65
CA THR A 10 7.18 -19.38 -5.87
C THR A 10 7.76 -18.09 -6.45
N PRO A 11 9.09 -17.88 -6.39
CA PRO A 11 9.77 -16.76 -7.06
C PRO A 11 9.64 -16.75 -8.59
N ARG A 12 9.12 -17.82 -9.18
CA ARG A 12 8.77 -17.89 -10.61
C ARG A 12 7.36 -17.40 -10.91
N HIS A 13 6.68 -16.87 -9.90
CA HIS A 13 5.29 -16.40 -9.96
C HIS A 13 4.33 -17.51 -10.41
N THR A 14 4.52 -18.71 -9.87
CA THR A 14 3.68 -19.90 -10.09
C THR A 14 3.38 -20.57 -8.75
N PHE A 15 2.34 -21.39 -8.70
CA PHE A 15 2.06 -22.22 -7.54
C PHE A 15 2.63 -23.62 -7.72
N GLU A 16 3.36 -24.10 -6.70
CA GLU A 16 3.94 -25.43 -6.67
C GLU A 16 3.58 -26.16 -5.37
N GLU A 17 3.24 -27.44 -5.45
CA GLU A 17 2.97 -28.25 -4.26
C GLU A 17 4.28 -28.51 -3.50
N GLY A 18 4.24 -28.33 -2.19
CA GLY A 18 5.43 -28.53 -1.35
C GLY A 18 5.21 -28.24 0.12
N ASP A 19 6.33 -28.26 0.84
CA ASP A 19 6.41 -27.91 2.26
C ASP A 19 7.27 -26.66 2.44
N LEU A 20 6.87 -25.79 3.38
CA LEU A 20 7.65 -24.63 3.81
C LEU A 20 8.25 -24.91 5.19
N PHE A 21 9.53 -24.54 5.33
CA PHE A 21 10.27 -24.69 6.57
C PHE A 21 10.66 -23.30 7.08
N ILE A 22 10.34 -23.00 8.34
CA ILE A 22 10.64 -21.72 8.97
C ILE A 22 11.48 -21.96 10.20
N ARG A 23 12.66 -21.32 10.28
CA ARG A 23 13.59 -21.35 11.41
C ARG A 23 13.98 -19.94 11.78
N GLU A 24 13.97 -19.64 13.07
CA GLU A 24 14.35 -18.31 13.59
C GLU A 24 13.61 -17.16 12.86
N GLY A 25 12.33 -17.39 12.57
CA GLY A 25 11.48 -16.40 11.88
C GLY A 25 11.71 -16.29 10.38
N ARG A 26 12.61 -17.11 9.77
CA ARG A 26 12.95 -17.03 8.34
C ARG A 26 12.67 -18.33 7.60
N ILE A 27 12.33 -18.21 6.33
CA ILE A 27 12.18 -19.36 5.43
C ILE A 27 13.55 -19.97 5.16
N VAL A 28 13.63 -21.29 5.30
CA VAL A 28 14.83 -22.08 4.96
C VAL A 28 14.49 -23.12 3.89
N PRO A 29 15.46 -23.53 3.04
CA PRO A 29 15.18 -24.46 1.95
C PRO A 29 14.68 -25.83 2.43
N PHE A 30 15.18 -26.29 3.55
CA PHE A 30 14.81 -27.55 4.18
C PHE A 30 15.19 -27.56 5.66
N ALA A 31 14.38 -28.23 6.49
CA ALA A 31 14.74 -28.52 7.86
C ALA A 31 14.19 -29.87 8.30
N GLN A 32 14.93 -30.62 9.12
CA GLN A 32 14.40 -31.79 9.81
C GLN A 32 13.42 -31.35 10.88
N PRO A 33 12.28 -32.04 11.06
CA PRO A 33 11.39 -31.76 12.17
C PRO A 33 12.09 -31.90 13.53
N GLU A 34 11.87 -30.92 14.39
CA GLU A 34 12.40 -30.93 15.76
C GLU A 34 11.32 -31.40 16.75
N ALA A 35 11.75 -31.96 17.89
CA ALA A 35 10.80 -32.41 18.92
C ALA A 35 10.02 -31.22 19.47
N GLY A 36 8.68 -31.31 19.44
CA GLY A 36 7.77 -30.23 19.89
C GLY A 36 7.57 -29.10 18.89
N GLU A 37 8.11 -29.24 17.67
CA GLU A 37 7.89 -28.25 16.62
C GLU A 37 6.43 -28.25 16.13
N GLU A 38 5.90 -27.05 15.92
CA GLU A 38 4.58 -26.88 15.33
C GLU A 38 4.62 -27.28 13.85
N VAL A 39 3.75 -28.23 13.48
CA VAL A 39 3.53 -28.66 12.11
C VAL A 39 2.09 -28.32 11.71
N LEU A 40 1.94 -27.46 10.73
CA LEU A 40 0.66 -27.04 10.18
C LEU A 40 0.42 -27.77 8.84
N ASP A 41 -0.63 -28.58 8.76
CA ASP A 41 -1.05 -29.22 7.50
C ASP A 41 -1.97 -28.28 6.72
N ALA A 42 -1.48 -27.74 5.62
CA ALA A 42 -2.23 -26.83 4.75
C ALA A 42 -3.29 -27.53 3.90
N LYS A 43 -3.27 -28.88 3.79
CA LYS A 43 -4.27 -29.68 3.08
C LYS A 43 -4.55 -29.20 1.64
N GLY A 44 -3.53 -28.74 0.94
CA GLY A 44 -3.63 -28.21 -0.42
C GLY A 44 -4.05 -26.74 -0.53
N ALA A 45 -4.16 -26.01 0.59
CA ALA A 45 -4.39 -24.57 0.56
C ALA A 45 -3.25 -23.82 -0.10
N TYR A 46 -3.54 -22.65 -0.65
CA TYR A 46 -2.53 -21.72 -1.13
C TYR A 46 -1.70 -21.18 0.03
N ALA A 47 -0.39 -21.21 -0.12
CA ALA A 47 0.55 -20.48 0.73
C ALA A 47 1.01 -19.24 -0.02
N LEU A 48 0.52 -18.08 0.41
CA LEU A 48 0.84 -16.77 -0.14
C LEU A 48 1.86 -16.07 0.77
N PRO A 49 2.75 -15.22 0.24
CA PRO A 49 3.56 -14.35 1.08
C PRO A 49 2.68 -13.38 1.86
N GLY A 50 3.10 -13.00 3.06
CA GLY A 50 2.47 -11.90 3.79
C GLY A 50 2.41 -10.65 2.92
N LEU A 51 1.24 -10.01 2.85
CA LEU A 51 1.02 -8.83 2.04
C LEU A 51 1.75 -7.62 2.60
N VAL A 52 1.98 -6.64 1.73
CA VAL A 52 2.63 -5.37 2.04
C VAL A 52 1.73 -4.25 1.55
N ASP A 53 1.18 -3.43 2.46
CA ASP A 53 0.39 -2.26 2.09
C ASP A 53 1.23 -0.99 2.22
N ILE A 54 1.36 -0.27 1.11
CA ILE A 54 2.17 0.96 1.06
C ILE A 54 1.32 2.22 0.97
N HIS A 55 -0.01 2.07 1.02
CA HIS A 55 -0.91 3.21 0.96
C HIS A 55 -2.27 2.89 1.61
N PHE A 56 -2.43 3.29 2.85
CA PHE A 56 -3.69 3.30 3.60
C PHE A 56 -3.58 4.32 4.75
N HIS A 57 -4.71 4.86 5.21
CA HIS A 57 -4.74 5.90 6.25
C HIS A 57 -5.18 5.35 7.59
N GLY A 58 -6.11 4.39 7.60
CA GLY A 58 -6.70 3.98 8.85
C GLY A 58 -7.52 2.68 8.78
N ALA A 59 -7.89 2.20 9.97
CA ALA A 59 -8.80 1.09 10.22
C ALA A 59 -9.30 1.12 11.66
N MET A 60 -10.40 0.41 11.95
CA MET A 60 -10.92 0.18 13.31
C MET A 60 -11.11 1.45 14.14
N GLY A 61 -11.46 2.57 13.49
CA GLY A 61 -11.71 3.85 14.15
C GLY A 61 -10.45 4.66 14.46
N LYS A 62 -9.28 4.22 13.99
CA LYS A 62 -8.01 4.93 14.14
C LYS A 62 -7.48 5.36 12.78
N ASP A 63 -6.77 6.49 12.79
CA ASP A 63 -6.05 7.05 11.63
C ASP A 63 -4.57 7.13 11.97
N PHE A 64 -3.71 6.90 10.98
CA PHE A 64 -2.26 7.04 11.18
C PHE A 64 -1.88 8.46 11.63
N CYS A 65 -2.61 9.45 11.11
CA CYS A 65 -2.43 10.85 11.50
C CYS A 65 -2.97 11.21 12.88
N ASP A 66 -3.57 10.27 13.64
CA ASP A 66 -3.81 10.45 15.08
C ASP A 66 -2.48 10.66 15.84
N GLY A 67 -1.35 10.24 15.26
CA GLY A 67 0.00 10.48 15.78
C GLY A 67 0.23 9.87 17.16
N THR A 68 -0.34 8.70 17.43
CA THR A 68 -0.26 8.01 18.73
C THR A 68 0.18 6.56 18.57
N GLU A 69 0.88 6.03 19.57
CA GLU A 69 1.26 4.62 19.63
C GLU A 69 0.04 3.71 19.59
N GLU A 70 -1.06 4.09 20.25
CA GLU A 70 -2.31 3.33 20.24
C GLU A 70 -2.89 3.19 18.82
N ALA A 71 -2.88 4.27 18.03
CA ALA A 71 -3.36 4.24 16.67
C ALA A 71 -2.49 3.31 15.82
N ILE A 72 -1.17 3.49 15.84
CA ILE A 72 -0.25 2.64 15.07
C ILE A 72 -0.41 1.17 15.43
N GLN A 73 -0.49 0.84 16.74
CA GLN A 73 -0.67 -0.56 17.17
C GLN A 73 -2.02 -1.14 16.76
N THR A 74 -3.11 -0.33 16.80
CA THR A 74 -4.43 -0.76 16.32
C THR A 74 -4.41 -1.09 14.84
N LEU A 75 -3.77 -0.24 14.03
CA LEU A 75 -3.59 -0.49 12.60
C LEU A 75 -2.76 -1.75 12.36
N ALA A 76 -1.63 -1.89 13.06
CA ALA A 76 -0.75 -3.04 12.94
C ALA A 76 -1.46 -4.36 13.30
N ASP A 77 -2.25 -4.38 14.38
CA ASP A 77 -3.01 -5.56 14.82
C ASP A 77 -4.10 -5.92 13.79
N PHE A 78 -4.84 -4.93 13.29
CA PHE A 78 -5.89 -5.15 12.30
C PHE A 78 -5.31 -5.68 10.98
N GLU A 79 -4.30 -5.02 10.43
CA GLU A 79 -3.67 -5.39 9.17
C GLU A 79 -3.07 -6.79 9.24
N ALA A 80 -2.38 -7.14 10.33
CA ALA A 80 -1.86 -8.49 10.54
C ALA A 80 -2.97 -9.55 10.56
N SER A 81 -4.12 -9.25 11.18
CA SER A 81 -5.28 -10.15 11.18
C SER A 81 -5.83 -10.44 9.79
N LYS A 82 -5.54 -9.55 8.83
CA LYS A 82 -5.91 -9.65 7.41
C LYS A 82 -4.77 -10.16 6.53
N GLY A 83 -3.64 -10.60 7.13
CA GLY A 83 -2.49 -11.11 6.38
C GLY A 83 -1.57 -10.05 5.79
N VAL A 84 -1.82 -8.76 6.05
CA VAL A 84 -0.88 -7.69 5.74
C VAL A 84 0.15 -7.63 6.86
N LEU A 85 1.39 -8.02 6.57
CA LEU A 85 2.42 -8.22 7.59
C LEU A 85 3.53 -7.17 7.57
N ALA A 86 3.49 -6.25 6.60
CA ALA A 86 4.31 -5.05 6.55
C ALA A 86 3.44 -3.87 6.12
N ILE A 87 3.52 -2.77 6.84
CA ILE A 87 2.70 -1.57 6.59
C ILE A 87 3.55 -0.33 6.41
N CYS A 88 3.18 0.48 5.42
CA CYS A 88 3.72 1.80 5.15
C CYS A 88 2.53 2.78 5.03
N PRO A 89 1.88 3.14 6.16
CA PRO A 89 0.68 3.96 6.16
C PRO A 89 0.93 5.35 5.57
N ALA A 90 -0.11 5.92 4.97
CA ALA A 90 -0.09 7.24 4.36
C ALA A 90 -0.48 8.33 5.36
N THR A 91 0.20 9.47 5.29
CA THR A 91 -0.27 10.68 5.96
C THR A 91 -1.38 11.34 5.16
N MET A 92 -2.09 12.27 5.77
CA MET A 92 -2.97 13.21 5.08
C MET A 92 -2.26 14.58 4.95
N THR A 93 -2.83 15.45 4.12
CA THR A 93 -2.40 16.84 4.02
C THR A 93 -2.71 17.58 5.31
N PHE A 94 -1.66 17.84 6.09
CA PHE A 94 -1.70 18.57 7.36
C PHE A 94 -0.55 19.59 7.47
N SER A 95 -0.63 20.45 8.48
CA SER A 95 0.48 21.35 8.80
C SER A 95 1.72 20.57 9.23
N GLU A 96 2.90 21.18 9.04
CA GLU A 96 4.17 20.58 9.50
C GLU A 96 4.14 20.26 11.00
N GLU A 97 3.43 21.06 11.81
CA GLU A 97 3.30 20.84 13.25
C GLU A 97 2.55 19.52 13.56
N ILE A 98 1.43 19.26 12.88
CA ILE A 98 0.67 17.99 13.04
C ILE A 98 1.51 16.83 12.52
N LEU A 99 2.11 16.95 11.33
CA LEU A 99 2.95 15.90 10.75
C LEU A 99 4.16 15.58 11.65
N ASN A 100 4.73 16.56 12.34
CA ASN A 100 5.79 16.33 13.33
C ASN A 100 5.36 15.32 14.42
N GLY A 101 4.15 15.44 14.94
CA GLY A 101 3.61 14.50 15.93
C GLY A 101 3.46 13.07 15.38
N VAL A 102 2.98 12.95 14.13
CA VAL A 102 2.86 11.67 13.42
C VAL A 102 4.23 11.02 13.24
N MET A 103 5.23 11.79 12.79
CA MET A 103 6.60 11.30 12.59
C MET A 103 7.25 10.85 13.91
N ASP A 104 7.03 11.60 14.99
CA ASP A 104 7.54 11.24 16.33
C ASP A 104 6.93 9.93 16.84
N ALA A 105 5.62 9.75 16.71
CA ALA A 105 4.94 8.53 17.09
C ALA A 105 5.45 7.33 16.28
N ALA A 106 5.59 7.47 14.96
CA ALA A 106 6.12 6.43 14.10
C ALA A 106 7.58 6.06 14.44
N ALA A 107 8.44 7.05 14.69
CA ALA A 107 9.83 6.83 15.08
C ALA A 107 9.96 6.17 16.47
N ALA A 108 9.01 6.39 17.36
CA ALA A 108 8.97 5.79 18.69
C ALA A 108 8.41 4.36 18.68
N HIS A 109 7.55 4.01 17.72
CA HIS A 109 6.93 2.69 17.60
C HIS A 109 7.97 1.56 17.56
N ARG A 110 7.63 0.42 18.13
CA ARG A 110 8.48 -0.78 18.13
C ARG A 110 7.70 -1.95 17.58
N ASN A 111 8.15 -2.43 16.41
CA ASN A 111 7.62 -3.66 15.83
C ASN A 111 7.79 -4.85 16.78
N GLY A 112 6.80 -5.72 16.87
CA GLY A 112 6.85 -6.90 17.74
C GLY A 112 5.54 -7.66 17.79
N LYS A 113 4.43 -6.95 17.68
CA LYS A 113 3.08 -7.50 17.63
C LYS A 113 2.32 -6.81 16.48
N GLY A 114 1.54 -7.57 15.72
CA GLY A 114 0.86 -7.03 14.55
C GLY A 114 1.80 -6.89 13.35
N ALA A 115 1.35 -6.21 12.31
CA ALA A 115 2.14 -5.91 11.13
C ALA A 115 3.34 -5.01 11.46
N ASP A 116 4.48 -5.25 10.82
CA ASP A 116 5.65 -4.39 11.03
C ASP A 116 5.43 -3.03 10.33
N LEU A 117 5.59 -1.92 11.05
CA LEU A 117 5.70 -0.58 10.48
C LEU A 117 7.07 -0.49 9.79
N VAL A 118 7.09 -0.46 8.47
CA VAL A 118 8.31 -0.51 7.65
C VAL A 118 8.58 0.79 6.90
N GLY A 119 7.63 1.71 6.90
CA GLY A 119 7.75 3.00 6.25
C GLY A 119 6.57 3.90 6.50
N ILE A 120 6.62 5.08 5.90
CA ILE A 120 5.57 6.09 5.84
C ILE A 120 5.45 6.53 4.39
N ASN A 121 4.23 6.62 3.88
CA ASN A 121 3.91 7.30 2.63
C ASN A 121 3.48 8.74 2.97
N MET A 122 4.20 9.73 2.52
CA MET A 122 3.86 11.14 2.75
C MET A 122 2.91 11.61 1.64
N GLU A 123 1.60 11.36 1.80
CA GLU A 123 0.57 11.82 0.88
C GLU A 123 0.16 13.25 1.22
N GLY A 124 0.60 14.18 0.39
CA GLY A 124 0.53 15.60 0.70
C GLY A 124 1.61 16.06 1.70
N PRO A 125 1.73 17.38 1.92
CA PRO A 125 0.88 18.46 1.42
C PRO A 125 1.27 19.02 0.02
N PHE A 126 2.16 18.38 -0.74
CA PHE A 126 2.74 18.88 -2.00
C PHE A 126 1.88 18.56 -3.23
N ILE A 127 0.57 18.64 -3.09
CA ILE A 127 -0.43 18.23 -4.07
C ILE A 127 -1.19 19.43 -4.66
N SER A 128 -1.91 19.20 -5.77
CA SER A 128 -2.58 20.27 -6.50
C SER A 128 -3.89 20.71 -5.84
N PRO A 129 -4.11 22.02 -5.65
CA PRO A 129 -5.38 22.56 -5.15
C PRO A 129 -6.57 22.27 -6.07
N LYS A 130 -6.31 21.90 -7.33
CA LYS A 130 -7.36 21.54 -8.30
C LYS A 130 -7.79 20.07 -8.24
N LYS A 131 -7.01 19.23 -7.55
CA LYS A 131 -7.22 17.79 -7.42
C LYS A 131 -7.09 17.31 -5.98
N VAL A 132 -7.55 18.12 -5.06
CA VAL A 132 -7.49 17.88 -3.61
C VAL A 132 -8.14 16.56 -3.21
N GLY A 133 -9.25 16.15 -3.87
CA GLY A 133 -9.98 14.95 -3.46
C GLY A 133 -10.54 15.08 -2.05
N ALA A 134 -10.21 14.13 -1.17
CA ALA A 134 -10.56 14.13 0.24
C ALA A 134 -9.48 14.78 1.14
N GLN A 135 -8.41 15.32 0.56
CA GLN A 135 -7.38 16.04 1.31
C GLN A 135 -7.87 17.41 1.78
N ASN A 136 -7.32 17.95 2.87
CA ASN A 136 -7.73 19.26 3.37
C ASN A 136 -6.98 20.40 2.64
N PRO A 137 -7.66 21.26 1.87
CA PRO A 137 -7.01 22.32 1.11
C PRO A 137 -6.36 23.41 1.97
N GLU A 138 -6.70 23.52 3.25
CA GLU A 138 -6.14 24.52 4.17
C GLU A 138 -4.63 24.34 4.38
N TYR A 139 -4.15 23.10 4.30
CA TYR A 139 -2.75 22.74 4.60
C TYR A 139 -1.91 22.45 3.36
N LEU A 140 -2.41 22.75 2.17
CA LEU A 140 -1.62 22.63 0.95
C LEU A 140 -0.37 23.49 1.01
N HIS A 141 0.75 22.92 0.57
CA HIS A 141 2.05 23.59 0.60
C HIS A 141 2.79 23.33 -0.72
N PRO A 142 3.46 24.34 -1.30
CA PRO A 142 4.41 24.10 -2.39
C PRO A 142 5.46 23.04 -2.00
N ALA A 143 5.97 22.29 -2.96
CA ALA A 143 6.99 21.29 -2.69
C ALA A 143 8.22 21.94 -2.03
N ASP A 144 8.59 21.47 -0.84
CA ASP A 144 9.63 22.04 0.02
C ASP A 144 10.60 20.95 0.51
N VAL A 145 11.80 20.96 -0.04
CA VAL A 145 12.90 20.05 0.32
C VAL A 145 13.27 20.16 1.80
N GLY A 146 13.25 21.39 2.33
CA GLY A 146 13.58 21.63 3.75
C GLY A 146 12.55 21.01 4.69
N MET A 147 11.25 21.17 4.39
CA MET A 147 10.17 20.54 5.15
C MET A 147 10.28 19.01 5.08
N PHE A 148 10.42 18.42 3.89
CA PHE A 148 10.61 16.99 3.74
C PHE A 148 11.77 16.47 4.59
N ARG A 149 12.95 17.09 4.49
CA ARG A 149 14.14 16.63 5.24
C ARG A 149 13.99 16.77 6.75
N ARG A 150 13.27 17.79 7.25
CA ARG A 150 12.93 17.91 8.67
C ARG A 150 12.03 16.78 9.13
N LEU A 151 10.97 16.48 8.37
CA LEU A 151 10.05 15.37 8.64
C LEU A 151 10.77 14.02 8.55
N GLN A 152 11.58 13.78 7.51
CA GLN A 152 12.35 12.56 7.32
C GLN A 152 13.33 12.31 8.50
N LYS A 153 14.00 13.37 8.95
CA LYS A 153 14.88 13.27 10.12
C LYS A 153 14.09 12.91 11.38
N ARG A 154 12.90 13.50 11.56
CA ARG A 154 12.04 13.26 12.71
C ARG A 154 11.46 11.83 12.68
N ALA A 155 11.07 11.37 11.52
CA ALA A 155 10.64 10.00 11.28
C ALA A 155 11.77 8.95 11.36
N ASN A 156 13.00 9.36 11.68
CA ASN A 156 14.17 8.47 11.71
C ASN A 156 14.39 7.68 10.41
N GLY A 157 14.12 8.31 9.26
CA GLY A 157 14.30 7.69 7.93
C GLY A 157 13.15 6.79 7.47
N LEU A 158 12.00 6.82 8.15
CA LEU A 158 10.85 5.97 7.80
C LEU A 158 10.07 6.45 6.59
N ILE A 159 10.17 7.71 6.14
CA ILE A 159 9.46 8.16 4.93
C ILE A 159 10.06 7.42 3.72
N LYS A 160 9.26 6.61 3.05
CA LYS A 160 9.63 5.79 1.88
C LYS A 160 9.09 6.32 0.56
N LEU A 161 7.92 6.97 0.61
CA LEU A 161 7.28 7.63 -0.53
C LEU A 161 6.95 9.07 -0.16
N VAL A 162 6.98 9.96 -1.19
CA VAL A 162 6.45 11.33 -1.11
C VAL A 162 5.63 11.60 -2.35
N ASP A 163 4.42 12.04 -2.15
CA ASP A 163 3.47 12.38 -3.21
C ASP A 163 3.61 13.84 -3.63
N VAL A 164 3.71 14.06 -4.95
CA VAL A 164 3.94 15.40 -5.52
C VAL A 164 3.07 15.61 -6.75
N ALA A 165 2.44 16.78 -6.84
CA ALA A 165 1.81 17.27 -8.08
C ALA A 165 2.86 18.04 -8.91
N PRO A 166 3.34 17.51 -10.05
CA PRO A 166 4.49 18.07 -10.73
C PRO A 166 4.25 19.43 -11.42
N GLU A 167 2.99 19.84 -11.58
CA GLU A 167 2.63 21.15 -12.10
C GLU A 167 2.70 22.26 -11.05
N GLU A 168 2.79 21.92 -9.78
CA GLU A 168 2.83 22.91 -8.70
C GLU A 168 4.23 23.54 -8.57
N PRO A 169 4.33 24.80 -8.09
CA PRO A 169 5.60 25.50 -7.97
C PRO A 169 6.64 24.72 -7.15
N GLY A 170 7.88 24.64 -7.66
CA GLY A 170 9.00 23.97 -6.98
C GLY A 170 9.02 22.44 -7.12
N ALA A 171 7.93 21.82 -7.62
CA ALA A 171 7.80 20.37 -7.67
C ALA A 171 8.91 19.67 -8.48
N LEU A 172 9.24 20.15 -9.68
CA LEU A 172 10.30 19.54 -10.50
C LEU A 172 11.69 19.68 -9.87
N GLU A 173 11.94 20.74 -9.15
CA GLU A 173 13.19 20.92 -8.40
C GLU A 173 13.25 19.96 -7.21
N PHE A 174 12.17 19.86 -6.44
CA PHE A 174 12.00 18.89 -5.37
C PHE A 174 12.27 17.46 -5.84
N ILE A 175 11.66 17.06 -6.97
CA ILE A 175 11.83 15.72 -7.54
C ILE A 175 13.32 15.45 -7.84
N ARG A 176 14.02 16.37 -8.53
CA ARG A 176 15.44 16.21 -8.87
C ARG A 176 16.32 16.10 -7.63
N GLU A 177 16.01 16.90 -6.61
CA GLU A 177 16.85 16.97 -5.41
C GLU A 177 16.62 15.79 -4.46
N CYS A 178 15.38 15.27 -4.37
CA CYS A 178 15.01 14.27 -3.39
C CYS A 178 14.89 12.84 -3.94
N CYS A 179 14.92 12.61 -5.27
CA CYS A 179 14.71 11.28 -5.86
C CYS A 179 15.78 10.24 -5.46
N GLY A 180 16.95 10.68 -4.98
CA GLY A 180 17.97 9.79 -4.42
C GLY A 180 17.83 9.49 -2.92
N GLU A 181 16.92 10.21 -2.23
CA GLU A 181 16.70 10.08 -0.80
C GLU A 181 15.39 9.31 -0.48
N VAL A 182 14.39 9.43 -1.35
CA VAL A 182 13.06 8.87 -1.17
C VAL A 182 12.43 8.57 -2.53
N ARG A 183 11.49 7.64 -2.60
CA ARG A 183 10.71 7.42 -3.81
C ARG A 183 9.72 8.57 -4.00
N ILE A 184 9.71 9.16 -5.19
CA ILE A 184 8.77 10.22 -5.55
C ILE A 184 7.64 9.64 -6.38
N SER A 185 6.40 9.89 -5.93
CA SER A 185 5.18 9.50 -6.60
C SER A 185 4.44 10.73 -7.16
N ILE A 186 3.90 10.59 -8.35
CA ILE A 186 2.99 11.61 -8.90
C ILE A 186 1.59 11.33 -8.39
N ALA A 187 1.00 12.32 -7.72
CA ALA A 187 -0.29 12.19 -7.04
C ALA A 187 -1.12 13.47 -7.11
N HIS A 188 -2.44 13.37 -6.97
CA HIS A 188 -3.36 14.51 -6.81
C HIS A 188 -3.01 15.68 -7.74
N THR A 189 -3.03 15.42 -9.05
CA THR A 189 -2.44 16.28 -10.06
C THR A 189 -3.41 16.64 -11.18
N CYS A 190 -3.26 17.85 -11.74
CA CYS A 190 -3.86 18.27 -13.01
C CYS A 190 -2.85 18.28 -14.15
N THR A 191 -1.70 17.64 -13.95
CA THR A 191 -0.55 17.76 -14.86
C THR A 191 -0.88 17.32 -16.28
N SER A 192 -0.20 17.97 -17.23
CA SER A 192 -0.22 17.55 -18.62
C SER A 192 0.69 16.35 -18.87
N TYR A 193 0.55 15.68 -20.01
CA TYR A 193 1.47 14.63 -20.44
C TYR A 193 2.94 15.10 -20.44
N ASN A 194 3.22 16.27 -21.01
CA ASN A 194 4.60 16.78 -21.11
C ASN A 194 5.21 17.08 -19.73
N THR A 195 4.43 17.67 -18.83
CA THR A 195 4.89 17.96 -17.46
C THR A 195 5.10 16.67 -16.65
N ALA A 196 4.22 15.68 -16.83
CA ALA A 196 4.40 14.37 -16.20
C ALA A 196 5.66 13.66 -16.74
N CYS A 197 5.91 13.67 -18.05
CA CYS A 197 7.15 13.17 -18.61
C CYS A 197 8.38 13.86 -18.00
N ALA A 198 8.35 15.18 -17.86
CA ALA A 198 9.44 15.93 -17.25
C ALA A 198 9.66 15.55 -15.77
N ALA A 199 8.59 15.22 -15.04
CA ALA A 199 8.68 14.75 -13.66
C ALA A 199 9.30 13.34 -13.56
N PHE A 200 8.91 12.42 -14.43
CA PHE A 200 9.54 11.10 -14.50
C PHE A 200 11.01 11.20 -14.95
N ASP A 201 11.30 12.02 -15.95
CA ASP A 201 12.67 12.27 -16.41
C ASP A 201 13.53 12.97 -15.34
N ALA A 202 12.89 13.67 -14.39
CA ALA A 202 13.54 14.29 -13.23
C ALA A 202 13.80 13.31 -12.07
N GLY A 203 13.19 12.12 -12.07
CA GLY A 203 13.44 11.07 -11.07
C GLY A 203 12.21 10.57 -10.33
N ALA A 204 10.99 11.02 -10.64
CA ALA A 204 9.78 10.33 -10.19
C ALA A 204 9.72 8.93 -10.83
N THR A 205 9.26 7.93 -10.08
CA THR A 205 9.22 6.54 -10.56
C THR A 205 7.92 5.82 -10.20
N HIS A 206 6.98 6.55 -9.61
CA HIS A 206 5.77 5.96 -9.04
C HIS A 206 4.56 6.87 -9.32
N MET A 207 3.36 6.29 -9.31
CA MET A 207 2.10 7.03 -9.45
C MET A 207 1.07 6.47 -8.45
N THR A 208 0.59 7.33 -7.61
CA THR A 208 -0.33 7.05 -6.51
C THR A 208 -1.75 6.83 -7.03
N HIS A 209 -2.48 5.84 -6.48
CA HIS A 209 -3.88 5.48 -6.74
C HIS A 209 -4.37 5.84 -8.14
N LEU A 210 -3.75 5.22 -9.15
CA LEU A 210 -3.94 5.48 -10.59
C LEU A 210 -5.41 5.71 -10.95
N TYR A 211 -5.71 6.70 -11.76
CA TYR A 211 -7.03 7.23 -12.17
C TYR A 211 -7.70 8.15 -11.14
N ASN A 212 -7.40 8.06 -9.86
CA ASN A 212 -8.04 8.86 -8.83
C ASN A 212 -7.29 10.19 -8.64
N ALA A 213 -8.03 11.27 -8.47
CA ALA A 213 -7.52 12.63 -8.32
C ALA A 213 -6.52 13.06 -9.42
N MET A 214 -6.71 12.62 -10.68
CA MET A 214 -5.88 12.98 -11.83
C MET A 214 -6.70 13.09 -13.13
N PRO A 215 -6.14 13.67 -14.24
CA PRO A 215 -6.79 13.65 -15.54
C PRO A 215 -6.85 12.23 -16.13
N GLY A 216 -7.99 11.88 -16.74
CA GLY A 216 -8.15 10.63 -17.48
C GLY A 216 -7.45 10.64 -18.84
N ILE A 217 -7.36 9.46 -19.48
CA ILE A 217 -6.78 9.29 -20.81
C ILE A 217 -7.73 9.81 -21.88
N THR A 218 -7.27 10.74 -22.71
CA THR A 218 -7.99 11.12 -23.94
C THR A 218 -7.03 11.11 -25.15
N HIS A 219 -7.56 10.94 -26.36
CA HIS A 219 -6.75 10.80 -27.58
C HIS A 219 -5.98 12.07 -28.00
N ARG A 220 -6.30 13.23 -27.47
CA ARG A 220 -5.59 14.51 -27.70
C ARG A 220 -4.93 15.10 -26.47
N ALA A 221 -5.27 14.59 -25.29
CA ALA A 221 -4.65 14.93 -24.01
C ALA A 221 -4.46 13.63 -23.21
N PRO A 222 -3.38 12.85 -23.47
CA PRO A 222 -3.20 11.54 -22.88
C PRO A 222 -2.92 11.57 -21.37
N GLY A 223 -2.48 12.72 -20.86
CA GLY A 223 -2.32 12.95 -19.43
C GLY A 223 -1.17 12.20 -18.78
N PRO A 224 -1.11 12.22 -17.44
CA PRO A 224 -0.02 11.62 -16.67
C PRO A 224 0.02 10.09 -16.76
N ILE A 225 -1.11 9.44 -16.98
CA ILE A 225 -1.23 7.97 -17.03
C ILE A 225 -0.42 7.39 -18.19
N ILE A 226 -0.49 8.00 -19.38
CA ILE A 226 0.30 7.55 -20.53
C ILE A 226 1.77 7.92 -20.35
N ALA A 227 2.08 9.06 -19.72
CA ALA A 227 3.45 9.39 -19.36
C ALA A 227 4.08 8.36 -18.41
N ALA A 228 3.33 7.92 -17.38
CA ALA A 228 3.75 6.85 -16.47
C ALA A 228 4.04 5.53 -17.20
N LEU A 229 3.11 5.13 -18.10
CA LEU A 229 3.28 3.92 -18.91
C LEU A 229 4.56 3.97 -19.75
N GLU A 230 4.78 5.06 -20.47
CA GLU A 230 5.94 5.20 -21.38
C GLU A 230 7.28 5.34 -20.62
N ARG A 231 7.25 5.74 -19.34
CA ARG A 231 8.45 5.85 -18.49
C ARG A 231 8.66 4.64 -17.58
N GLY A 232 7.79 3.61 -17.69
CA GLY A 232 7.90 2.39 -16.88
C GLY A 232 7.74 2.64 -15.39
N ALA A 233 6.88 3.60 -15.02
CA ALA A 233 6.59 3.87 -13.63
C ALA A 233 5.78 2.74 -12.98
N GLU A 234 5.98 2.51 -11.69
CA GLU A 234 5.10 1.69 -10.86
C GLU A 234 3.79 2.45 -10.59
N VAL A 235 2.66 1.75 -10.54
CA VAL A 235 1.34 2.37 -10.40
C VAL A 235 0.51 1.66 -9.35
N GLU A 236 -0.10 2.41 -8.45
CA GLU A 236 -1.00 1.88 -7.43
C GLU A 236 -2.42 1.71 -7.97
N LEU A 237 -3.11 0.64 -7.54
CA LEU A 237 -4.52 0.39 -7.86
C LEU A 237 -5.32 0.04 -6.59
N ILE A 238 -6.48 0.69 -6.44
CA ILE A 238 -7.48 0.35 -5.44
C ILE A 238 -8.52 -0.57 -6.09
N THR A 239 -8.54 -1.85 -5.72
CA THR A 239 -9.41 -2.88 -6.34
C THR A 239 -10.59 -3.26 -5.45
N ASP A 240 -11.27 -2.26 -4.90
CA ASP A 240 -12.39 -2.39 -3.97
C ASP A 240 -13.77 -2.48 -4.65
N ASN A 241 -13.87 -2.48 -5.99
CA ASN A 241 -15.09 -2.37 -6.79
C ASN A 241 -15.83 -1.02 -6.69
N VAL A 242 -15.23 0.00 -6.06
CA VAL A 242 -15.80 1.34 -5.91
C VAL A 242 -15.01 2.36 -6.72
N HIS A 243 -13.67 2.36 -6.54
CA HIS A 243 -12.78 3.35 -7.14
C HIS A 243 -12.56 3.12 -8.64
N ILE A 244 -12.41 1.87 -9.06
CA ILE A 244 -11.99 1.53 -10.42
C ILE A 244 -12.91 0.46 -11.00
N HIS A 245 -13.43 0.70 -12.21
CA HIS A 245 -14.21 -0.30 -12.93
C HIS A 245 -13.35 -1.53 -13.28
N PRO A 246 -13.83 -2.78 -13.12
CA PRO A 246 -13.05 -4.00 -13.39
C PRO A 246 -12.36 -4.06 -14.75
N ALA A 247 -12.97 -3.49 -15.80
CA ALA A 247 -12.34 -3.42 -17.11
C ALA A 247 -11.08 -2.55 -17.13
N MET A 248 -11.03 -1.48 -16.31
CA MET A 248 -9.86 -0.61 -16.19
C MET A 248 -8.75 -1.28 -15.37
N VAL A 249 -9.10 -2.07 -14.35
CA VAL A 249 -8.14 -2.90 -13.63
C VAL A 249 -7.44 -3.87 -14.59
N ARG A 250 -8.21 -4.64 -15.38
CA ARG A 250 -7.63 -5.54 -16.39
C ARG A 250 -6.83 -4.80 -17.48
N PHE A 251 -7.30 -3.62 -17.88
CA PHE A 251 -6.56 -2.78 -18.83
C PHE A 251 -5.19 -2.40 -18.26
N THR A 252 -5.13 -1.99 -16.99
CA THR A 252 -3.87 -1.59 -16.35
C THR A 252 -2.89 -2.75 -16.25
N PHE A 253 -3.32 -3.92 -15.78
CA PHE A 253 -2.43 -5.10 -15.74
C PHE A 253 -1.90 -5.48 -17.13
N ARG A 254 -2.73 -5.38 -18.18
CA ARG A 254 -2.31 -5.69 -19.56
C ARG A 254 -1.36 -4.68 -20.16
N THR A 255 -1.45 -3.40 -19.78
CA THR A 255 -0.66 -2.32 -20.36
C THR A 255 0.60 -2.03 -19.58
N PHE A 256 0.55 -1.98 -18.26
CA PHE A 256 1.71 -1.76 -17.41
C PHE A 256 2.50 -3.04 -17.14
N GLY A 257 1.85 -4.20 -17.24
CA GLY A 257 2.45 -5.49 -16.88
C GLY A 257 2.48 -5.73 -15.37
N ASP A 258 2.61 -7.01 -15.01
CA ASP A 258 2.54 -7.46 -13.61
C ASP A 258 3.66 -6.89 -12.74
N ASP A 259 4.78 -6.48 -13.32
CA ASP A 259 5.94 -5.94 -12.60
C ASP A 259 5.74 -4.51 -12.06
N HIS A 260 4.80 -3.76 -12.64
CA HIS A 260 4.61 -2.34 -12.37
C HIS A 260 3.32 -2.01 -11.62
N VAL A 261 2.42 -2.99 -11.47
CA VAL A 261 1.17 -2.78 -10.75
C VAL A 261 1.34 -3.11 -9.27
N ILE A 262 0.89 -2.22 -8.42
CA ILE A 262 0.87 -2.37 -6.96
C ILE A 262 -0.58 -2.26 -6.49
N LEU A 263 -1.09 -3.25 -5.76
CA LEU A 263 -2.38 -3.13 -5.09
C LEU A 263 -2.21 -2.44 -3.76
N ILE A 264 -3.12 -1.54 -3.46
CA ILE A 264 -3.20 -0.79 -2.21
C ILE A 264 -4.62 -0.82 -1.66
N ALA A 265 -4.78 -0.58 -0.38
CA ALA A 265 -6.09 -0.46 0.25
C ALA A 265 -6.67 0.94 0.11
N ASP A 266 -5.86 1.95 0.27
CA ASP A 266 -6.28 3.34 0.49
C ASP A 266 -7.41 3.40 1.55
N SER A 267 -7.32 2.52 2.56
CA SER A 267 -8.37 2.38 3.57
C SER A 267 -8.33 3.55 4.55
N MET A 268 -9.53 3.92 5.03
CA MET A 268 -9.68 4.95 6.04
C MET A 268 -10.20 4.35 7.35
N MET A 269 -10.30 5.15 8.42
CA MET A 269 -10.62 4.67 9.78
C MET A 269 -11.88 3.80 9.89
N ALA A 270 -12.81 3.86 8.92
CA ALA A 270 -14.00 3.02 8.91
C ALA A 270 -13.73 1.57 8.47
N CYS A 271 -12.56 1.26 7.90
CA CYS A 271 -12.23 -0.10 7.51
C CYS A 271 -12.34 -1.04 8.72
N GLY A 272 -13.08 -2.13 8.56
CA GLY A 272 -13.40 -3.06 9.64
C GLY A 272 -14.58 -2.67 10.55
N LEU A 273 -15.22 -1.54 10.31
CA LEU A 273 -16.35 -1.03 11.09
C LEU A 273 -17.65 -0.98 10.26
N PRO A 274 -18.82 -0.91 10.91
CA PRO A 274 -20.12 -0.82 10.23
C PRO A 274 -20.32 0.52 9.50
N ASP A 275 -21.40 0.61 8.70
CA ASP A 275 -21.88 1.88 8.12
C ASP A 275 -22.03 2.95 9.19
N GLY A 276 -21.65 4.20 8.87
CA GLY A 276 -21.69 5.29 9.86
C GLY A 276 -21.05 6.58 9.39
N GLN A 277 -20.86 7.46 10.36
CA GLN A 277 -20.15 8.74 10.19
C GLN A 277 -18.75 8.59 10.78
N TYR A 278 -17.76 9.00 9.99
CA TYR A 278 -16.34 8.90 10.31
C TYR A 278 -15.62 10.19 9.89
N SER A 279 -14.32 10.20 9.92
CA SER A 279 -13.51 11.31 9.42
C SER A 279 -12.31 10.81 8.60
N LEU A 280 -11.80 11.66 7.72
CA LEU A 280 -10.55 11.48 7.00
C LEU A 280 -9.90 12.85 6.81
N GLY A 281 -8.65 13.03 7.26
CA GLY A 281 -7.95 14.31 7.16
C GLY A 281 -8.71 15.48 7.81
N GLY A 282 -9.48 15.22 8.87
CA GLY A 282 -10.32 16.22 9.55
C GLY A 282 -11.65 16.53 8.85
N GLN A 283 -11.95 15.90 7.72
CA GLN A 283 -13.22 16.07 6.99
C GLN A 283 -14.20 14.96 7.35
N ALA A 284 -15.50 15.32 7.46
CA ALA A 284 -16.56 14.34 7.74
C ALA A 284 -16.79 13.40 6.56
N VAL A 285 -16.85 12.10 6.83
CA VAL A 285 -17.06 11.03 5.85
C VAL A 285 -18.28 10.19 6.22
N THR A 286 -19.13 9.95 5.25
CA THR A 286 -20.26 9.01 5.37
C THR A 286 -19.90 7.69 4.69
N VAL A 287 -19.97 6.58 5.45
CA VAL A 287 -19.77 5.23 4.92
C VAL A 287 -21.11 4.52 4.80
N LYS A 288 -21.38 3.99 3.60
CA LYS A 288 -22.57 3.20 3.30
C LYS A 288 -22.20 2.02 2.39
N GLY A 289 -22.27 0.81 2.93
CA GLY A 289 -21.78 -0.38 2.26
C GLY A 289 -20.27 -0.24 1.95
N PRO A 290 -19.81 -0.55 0.73
CA PRO A 290 -18.40 -0.44 0.40
C PRO A 290 -17.93 1.00 0.10
N ARG A 291 -18.84 1.99 0.14
CA ARG A 291 -18.55 3.36 -0.32
C ARG A 291 -18.37 4.32 0.84
N ALA A 292 -17.23 4.98 0.89
CA ALA A 292 -16.92 6.12 1.74
C ALA A 292 -16.93 7.41 0.90
N THR A 293 -17.62 8.44 1.34
CA THR A 293 -17.71 9.73 0.62
C THR A 293 -17.67 10.90 1.59
N LEU A 294 -17.14 12.04 1.15
CA LEU A 294 -17.26 13.27 1.94
C LEU A 294 -18.71 13.59 2.20
N THR A 295 -19.07 13.82 3.46
CA THR A 295 -20.48 14.06 3.87
C THR A 295 -21.07 15.30 3.19
N GLU A 296 -20.28 16.37 3.07
CA GLU A 296 -20.71 17.62 2.43
C GLU A 296 -20.61 17.57 0.89
N GLN A 297 -19.88 16.60 0.34
CA GLN A 297 -19.68 16.40 -1.10
C GLN A 297 -19.88 14.93 -1.47
N PRO A 298 -21.12 14.40 -1.47
CA PRO A 298 -21.38 12.95 -1.64
C PRO A 298 -20.91 12.35 -2.98
N GLY A 299 -20.50 13.19 -3.93
CA GLY A 299 -19.89 12.76 -5.19
C GLY A 299 -18.39 12.46 -5.09
N THR A 300 -17.72 12.90 -4.01
CA THR A 300 -16.29 12.71 -3.79
C THR A 300 -16.05 11.49 -2.92
N ILE A 301 -15.37 10.47 -3.47
CA ILE A 301 -14.93 9.29 -2.71
C ILE A 301 -13.81 9.73 -1.76
N ALA A 302 -13.79 9.20 -0.56
CA ALA A 302 -12.90 9.60 0.53
C ALA A 302 -12.24 8.36 1.14
N GLY A 303 -11.19 7.86 0.49
CA GLY A 303 -10.54 6.60 0.81
C GLY A 303 -11.47 5.39 0.62
N SER A 304 -11.03 4.22 1.02
CA SER A 304 -11.82 2.98 0.97
C SER A 304 -12.21 2.48 2.37
N ALA A 305 -13.23 1.61 2.42
CA ALA A 305 -13.59 0.85 3.61
C ALA A 305 -13.12 -0.63 3.50
N THR A 306 -12.12 -0.89 2.65
CA THR A 306 -11.70 -2.25 2.27
C THR A 306 -10.21 -2.43 2.58
N CYS A 307 -9.81 -3.52 3.27
CA CYS A 307 -8.40 -3.84 3.51
C CYS A 307 -7.71 -4.41 2.25
N LEU A 308 -6.38 -4.40 2.22
CA LEU A 308 -5.60 -4.86 1.06
C LEU A 308 -5.89 -6.32 0.68
N TYR A 309 -6.07 -7.22 1.64
CA TYR A 309 -6.40 -8.61 1.35
C TYR A 309 -7.72 -8.75 0.56
N ASP A 310 -8.73 -8.00 0.97
CA ASP A 310 -10.02 -7.99 0.29
C ASP A 310 -9.94 -7.31 -1.09
N CYS A 311 -9.09 -6.28 -1.26
CA CYS A 311 -8.77 -5.70 -2.57
C CYS A 311 -8.14 -6.75 -3.49
N MET A 312 -7.12 -7.47 -3.03
CA MET A 312 -6.48 -8.57 -3.78
C MET A 312 -7.49 -9.67 -4.14
N LYS A 313 -8.30 -10.12 -3.17
CA LYS A 313 -9.33 -11.14 -3.37
C LYS A 313 -10.35 -10.73 -4.43
N ARG A 314 -10.85 -9.49 -4.39
CA ARG A 314 -11.78 -8.94 -5.39
C ARG A 314 -11.15 -8.81 -6.77
N ALA A 315 -9.87 -8.40 -6.85
CA ALA A 315 -9.15 -8.37 -8.12
C ALA A 315 -9.17 -9.73 -8.82
N VAL A 316 -9.01 -10.82 -8.07
CA VAL A 316 -9.05 -12.18 -8.60
C VAL A 316 -10.46 -12.65 -8.90
N LEU A 317 -11.34 -12.68 -7.89
CA LEU A 317 -12.63 -13.34 -7.97
C LEU A 317 -13.68 -12.56 -8.74
N GLU A 318 -13.60 -11.23 -8.74
CA GLU A 318 -14.63 -10.36 -9.29
C GLU A 318 -14.16 -9.56 -10.52
N MET A 319 -12.86 -9.28 -10.63
CA MET A 319 -12.33 -8.45 -11.73
C MET A 319 -11.58 -9.26 -12.80
N GLY A 320 -11.24 -10.54 -12.52
CA GLY A 320 -10.61 -11.45 -13.48
C GLY A 320 -9.10 -11.21 -13.66
N VAL A 321 -8.42 -10.73 -12.62
CA VAL A 321 -6.96 -10.70 -12.55
C VAL A 321 -6.45 -12.10 -12.18
N PRO A 322 -5.41 -12.65 -12.83
CA PRO A 322 -4.81 -13.93 -12.40
C PRO A 322 -4.35 -13.86 -10.93
N LEU A 323 -4.51 -14.97 -10.19
CA LEU A 323 -4.12 -14.99 -8.77
C LEU A 323 -2.64 -14.65 -8.59
N GLU A 324 -1.79 -15.20 -9.44
CA GLU A 324 -0.34 -14.97 -9.42
C GLU A 324 0.01 -13.48 -9.58
N SER A 325 -0.67 -12.79 -10.51
CA SER A 325 -0.49 -11.36 -10.75
C SER A 325 -0.99 -10.52 -9.56
N ALA A 326 -2.14 -10.88 -8.99
CA ALA A 326 -2.70 -10.17 -7.83
C ALA A 326 -1.85 -10.34 -6.57
N VAL A 327 -1.35 -11.55 -6.31
CA VAL A 327 -0.43 -11.82 -5.19
C VAL A 327 0.86 -11.04 -5.36
N ARG A 328 1.45 -11.04 -6.55
CA ARG A 328 2.65 -10.27 -6.85
C ARG A 328 2.45 -8.78 -6.61
N ALA A 329 1.33 -8.23 -7.08
CA ALA A 329 0.99 -6.82 -6.94
C ALA A 329 0.68 -6.40 -5.50
N ALA A 330 0.28 -7.33 -4.62
CA ALA A 330 -0.02 -7.06 -3.22
C ALA A 330 1.13 -7.44 -2.25
N SER A 331 2.23 -8.01 -2.74
CA SER A 331 3.31 -8.50 -1.88
C SER A 331 4.70 -8.10 -2.39
N GLU A 332 5.18 -8.68 -3.49
CA GLU A 332 6.54 -8.50 -3.99
C GLU A 332 6.77 -7.10 -4.56
N ASN A 333 5.85 -6.60 -5.39
CA ASN A 333 5.98 -5.29 -6.01
C ASN A 333 6.02 -4.15 -4.98
N PRO A 334 5.08 -4.05 -4.00
CA PRO A 334 5.17 -3.01 -2.98
C PRO A 334 6.42 -3.16 -2.11
N ALA A 335 6.85 -4.39 -1.76
CA ALA A 335 8.07 -4.60 -1.01
C ALA A 335 9.31 -4.08 -1.76
N ARG A 336 9.42 -4.38 -3.06
CA ARG A 336 10.47 -3.87 -3.93
C ARG A 336 10.40 -2.35 -4.06
N SER A 337 9.20 -1.81 -4.23
CA SER A 337 8.96 -0.38 -4.40
C SER A 337 9.53 0.45 -3.26
N ILE A 338 9.39 -0.01 -2.03
CA ILE A 338 9.91 0.71 -0.85
C ILE A 338 11.23 0.15 -0.30
N GLY A 339 11.87 -0.79 -1.03
CA GLY A 339 13.19 -1.31 -0.71
C GLY A 339 13.26 -2.23 0.51
N ILE A 340 12.22 -3.01 0.79
CA ILE A 340 12.16 -3.98 1.90
C ILE A 340 12.11 -5.44 1.41
N ASP A 341 12.26 -5.67 0.12
CA ASP A 341 12.15 -6.99 -0.53
C ASP A 341 13.25 -7.98 -0.11
N ASN A 342 14.25 -7.54 0.63
CA ASN A 342 15.22 -8.43 1.28
C ASN A 342 14.61 -9.27 2.41
N ASP A 343 13.52 -8.81 3.01
CA ASP A 343 12.86 -9.45 4.14
C ASP A 343 11.40 -9.83 3.87
N TYR A 344 10.67 -9.04 3.07
CA TYR A 344 9.22 -9.14 2.87
C TYR A 344 8.83 -9.46 1.43
N GLY A 345 7.56 -9.77 1.21
CA GLY A 345 6.91 -9.88 -0.09
C GLY A 345 7.15 -11.21 -0.83
N SER A 346 7.95 -12.13 -0.28
CA SER A 346 8.28 -13.40 -0.96
C SER A 346 8.42 -14.56 0.03
N LEU A 347 8.14 -15.79 -0.45
CA LEU A 347 8.39 -17.04 0.27
C LEU A 347 9.76 -17.66 -0.06
N SER A 348 10.69 -16.88 -0.57
CA SER A 348 12.06 -17.32 -0.87
C SER A 348 12.86 -17.57 0.41
N ALA A 349 13.81 -18.51 0.34
CA ALA A 349 14.74 -18.76 1.44
C ALA A 349 15.49 -17.48 1.87
N GLY A 350 15.62 -17.29 3.17
CA GLY A 350 16.23 -16.11 3.79
C GLY A 350 15.23 -14.97 4.11
N ARG A 351 14.05 -14.93 3.49
CA ARG A 351 12.98 -13.96 3.79
C ARG A 351 12.28 -14.30 5.10
N TYR A 352 11.55 -13.37 5.70
CA TYR A 352 10.72 -13.69 6.86
C TYR A 352 9.69 -14.78 6.54
N GLY A 353 9.46 -15.65 7.49
CA GLY A 353 8.41 -16.68 7.44
C GLY A 353 7.03 -16.10 7.63
N ASN A 354 6.65 -15.18 6.75
CA ASN A 354 5.39 -14.46 6.71
C ASN A 354 4.50 -15.14 5.67
N VAL A 355 3.52 -15.95 6.12
CA VAL A 355 2.73 -16.82 5.25
C VAL A 355 1.25 -16.65 5.54
N ILE A 356 0.45 -16.53 4.48
CA ILE A 356 -1.01 -16.62 4.54
C ILE A 356 -1.41 -17.96 3.94
N LEU A 357 -2.18 -18.77 4.67
CA LEU A 357 -2.85 -19.93 4.12
C LEU A 357 -4.28 -19.55 3.75
N ALA A 358 -4.65 -19.77 2.49
CA ALA A 358 -5.97 -19.47 1.97
C ALA A 358 -6.55 -20.65 1.19
N ASP A 359 -7.87 -20.85 1.29
CA ASP A 359 -8.58 -21.85 0.49
C ASP A 359 -8.75 -21.38 -0.98
N GLU A 360 -9.40 -22.22 -1.82
CA GLU A 360 -9.64 -21.91 -3.23
C GLU A 360 -10.57 -20.69 -3.45
N ALA A 361 -11.38 -20.36 -2.46
CA ALA A 361 -12.21 -19.16 -2.45
C ALA A 361 -11.49 -17.94 -1.84
N LEU A 362 -10.19 -18.07 -1.60
CA LEU A 362 -9.34 -17.09 -0.96
C LEU A 362 -9.88 -16.64 0.42
N ASN A 363 -10.41 -17.59 1.22
CA ASN A 363 -10.68 -17.32 2.62
C ASN A 363 -9.43 -17.68 3.43
N ILE A 364 -9.00 -16.76 4.29
CA ILE A 364 -7.85 -16.96 5.18
C ILE A 364 -8.16 -18.11 6.15
N GLN A 365 -7.28 -19.11 6.18
CA GLN A 365 -7.34 -20.25 7.11
C GLN A 365 -6.32 -20.10 8.25
N ALA A 366 -5.21 -19.44 7.97
CA ALA A 366 -4.19 -19.13 8.95
C ALA A 366 -3.32 -17.97 8.45
N VAL A 367 -2.78 -17.20 9.39
CA VAL A 367 -1.72 -16.22 9.16
C VAL A 367 -0.54 -16.58 10.05
N VAL A 368 0.63 -16.69 9.46
CA VAL A 368 1.89 -16.95 10.14
C VAL A 368 2.78 -15.73 9.96
N GLN A 369 3.25 -15.16 11.06
CA GLN A 369 4.19 -14.04 11.07
C GLN A 369 5.51 -14.50 11.68
N LYS A 370 6.59 -14.41 10.92
CA LYS A 370 7.94 -14.81 11.34
C LYS A 370 7.95 -16.18 12.05
N GLY A 371 7.19 -17.13 11.47
CA GLY A 371 7.10 -18.50 12.00
C GLY A 371 6.20 -18.70 13.21
N THR A 372 5.44 -17.68 13.62
CA THR A 372 4.43 -17.79 14.67
C THR A 372 3.04 -17.64 14.07
N ARG A 373 2.14 -18.58 14.33
CA ARG A 373 0.76 -18.47 13.92
C ARG A 373 0.04 -17.41 14.75
N ILE A 374 -0.63 -16.46 14.09
CA ILE A 374 -1.35 -15.34 14.73
C ILE A 374 -2.86 -15.36 14.44
N VAL A 375 -3.30 -16.09 13.40
CA VAL A 375 -4.70 -16.35 13.06
C VAL A 375 -4.91 -17.84 12.78
#